data_ae5e0b92964a2ec2509a7bcdb54b0694
#
_entry.id   ae5e0b92964a2ec2509a7bcdb54b0694
#
_cell.length_a   1.000
_cell.length_b   1.000
_cell.length_c   1.000
_cell.angle_alpha   90.00
_cell.angle_beta   90.00
_cell.angle_gamma   90.00
#
_symmetry.space_group_name_H-M   'P 1'
#
loop_
_entity.id
_entity.type
_entity.pdbx_description
1 polymer ?
#
loop_
_entity_poly.entity_id
_entity_poly.type
_entity_poly.pdbx_seq_one_letter_code
_entity_poly.pdbx_strand_id
1 'polypeptide(L)'
;MSSIVIVLPKIEDGKRIRDILAKRGYEIDAVCSTAAAALGEMNNLNGGIVICGYKLPDMFFTDLNECMPSGFQMLLIASSRALSAVEGTGIMAVTMPLSVYELVNTLEMMLQSAARRRKKERAKPKVRSTEEQHIIDRAKSLLIERNHMTESEAHRYMQKCSMDLSLIHI
;
A
#
# COMPACT_ATOMS: atom_id res chain seq x y z
N MET A 1 6.06 4.93 -7.34
CA MET A 1 6.37 5.83 -6.22
C MET A 1 5.34 5.61 -5.14
N SER A 2 5.67 5.83 -3.88
CA SER A 2 4.70 5.72 -2.79
C SER A 2 4.10 7.10 -2.55
N SER A 3 2.78 7.20 -2.55
CA SER A 3 2.06 8.44 -2.33
C SER A 3 2.13 8.88 -0.86
N ILE A 4 2.10 10.17 -0.61
CA ILE A 4 2.08 10.75 0.75
C ILE A 4 0.87 11.68 0.85
N VAL A 5 0.01 11.39 1.81
CA VAL A 5 -1.17 12.21 2.15
C VAL A 5 -1.00 12.73 3.58
N ILE A 6 -1.25 14.01 3.77
CA ILE A 6 -1.20 14.65 5.10
C ILE A 6 -2.62 15.01 5.51
N VAL A 7 -3.02 14.59 6.71
CA VAL A 7 -4.32 14.94 7.29
C VAL A 7 -4.17 15.43 8.72
N LEU A 8 -4.38 16.72 8.93
CA LEU A 8 -4.25 17.38 10.23
C LEU A 8 -5.44 18.32 10.46
N PRO A 9 -5.92 18.47 11.71
CA PRO A 9 -7.07 19.31 12.02
C PRO A 9 -6.92 20.77 11.54
N LYS A 10 -5.68 21.27 11.60
CA LYS A 10 -5.32 22.59 11.08
C LYS A 10 -4.60 22.43 9.75
N ILE A 11 -5.22 22.88 8.69
CA ILE A 11 -4.68 22.78 7.33
C ILE A 11 -3.31 23.48 7.19
N GLU A 12 -3.08 24.53 7.96
CA GLU A 12 -1.82 25.28 7.95
C GLU A 12 -0.65 24.47 8.50
N ASP A 13 -0.89 23.66 9.53
CA ASP A 13 0.13 22.74 10.06
C ASP A 13 0.46 21.65 9.03
N GLY A 14 -0.53 21.15 8.32
CA GLY A 14 -0.34 20.24 7.20
C GLY A 14 0.49 20.85 6.07
N LYS A 15 0.22 22.10 5.71
CA LYS A 15 1.01 22.82 4.70
C LYS A 15 2.45 23.05 5.14
N ARG A 16 2.68 23.37 6.43
CA ARG A 16 4.05 23.50 6.98
C ARG A 16 4.83 22.18 6.87
N ILE A 17 4.19 21.05 7.23
CA ILE A 17 4.82 19.74 7.10
C ILE A 17 5.10 19.42 5.65
N ARG A 18 4.15 19.70 4.74
CA ARG A 18 4.37 19.56 3.31
C ARG A 18 5.60 20.33 2.85
N ASP A 19 5.72 21.60 3.22
CA ASP A 19 6.83 22.46 2.79
C ASP A 19 8.18 21.98 3.35
N ILE A 20 8.19 21.45 4.57
CA ILE A 20 9.37 20.83 5.17
C ILE A 20 9.79 19.57 4.39
N LEU A 21 8.85 18.70 4.06
CA LEU A 21 9.10 17.47 3.33
C LEU A 21 9.47 17.75 1.87
N ALA A 22 8.82 18.72 1.21
CA ALA A 22 9.13 19.12 -0.15
C ALA A 22 10.57 19.64 -0.30
N LYS A 23 11.07 20.41 0.68
CA LYS A 23 12.48 20.83 0.73
C LYS A 23 13.48 19.67 0.83
N ARG A 24 13.02 18.50 1.23
CA ARG A 24 13.80 17.26 1.33
C ARG A 24 13.61 16.32 0.15
N GLY A 25 12.87 16.75 -0.88
CA GLY A 25 12.63 16.00 -2.10
C GLY A 25 11.45 15.02 -2.05
N TYR A 26 10.58 15.13 -1.04
CA TYR A 26 9.35 14.34 -0.99
C TYR A 26 8.22 15.05 -1.72
N GLU A 27 7.51 14.31 -2.56
CA GLU A 27 6.28 14.75 -3.20
C GLU A 27 5.08 14.40 -2.32
N ILE A 28 4.25 15.41 -2.03
CA ILE A 28 3.04 15.26 -1.22
C ILE A 28 1.83 15.35 -2.14
N ASP A 29 1.07 14.29 -2.23
CA ASP A 29 -0.06 14.18 -3.15
C ASP A 29 -1.26 15.01 -2.68
N ALA A 30 -1.54 15.04 -1.37
CA ALA A 30 -2.66 15.81 -0.81
C ALA A 30 -2.40 16.28 0.62
N VAL A 31 -3.00 17.42 0.97
CA VAL A 31 -3.06 17.96 2.34
C VAL A 31 -4.52 18.23 2.67
N CYS A 32 -5.04 17.51 3.65
CA CYS A 32 -6.45 17.54 4.05
C CYS A 32 -6.60 17.98 5.52
N SER A 33 -7.77 18.53 5.85
CA SER A 33 -8.14 18.89 7.23
C SER A 33 -9.14 17.91 7.86
N THR A 34 -9.72 17.01 7.06
CA THR A 34 -10.69 16.01 7.49
C THR A 34 -10.32 14.64 6.99
N ALA A 35 -10.72 13.60 7.71
CA ALA A 35 -10.48 12.23 7.30
C ALA A 35 -11.28 11.85 6.05
N ALA A 36 -12.51 12.34 5.90
CA ALA A 36 -13.33 12.10 4.72
C ALA A 36 -12.64 12.58 3.43
N ALA A 37 -12.05 13.78 3.46
CA ALA A 37 -11.29 14.32 2.33
C ALA A 37 -10.04 13.45 2.04
N ALA A 38 -9.32 13.05 3.09
CA ALA A 38 -8.15 12.19 2.95
C ALA A 38 -8.49 10.82 2.35
N LEU A 39 -9.59 10.20 2.78
CA LEU A 39 -10.08 8.94 2.21
C LEU A 39 -10.44 9.07 0.73
N GLY A 40 -11.06 10.19 0.34
CA GLY A 40 -11.35 10.51 -1.06
C GLY A 40 -10.09 10.55 -1.93
N GLU A 41 -9.03 11.23 -1.44
CA GLU A 41 -7.75 11.27 -2.14
C GLU A 41 -7.06 9.90 -2.18
N MET A 42 -7.06 9.16 -1.05
CA MET A 42 -6.46 7.83 -0.98
C MET A 42 -7.09 6.82 -1.93
N ASN A 43 -8.40 6.93 -2.20
CA ASN A 43 -9.09 6.03 -3.15
C ASN A 43 -8.62 6.22 -4.60
N ASN A 44 -8.05 7.37 -4.92
CA ASN A 44 -7.48 7.65 -6.24
C ASN A 44 -6.01 7.24 -6.36
N LEU A 45 -5.41 6.78 -5.25
CA LEU A 45 -3.99 6.44 -5.15
C LEU A 45 -3.81 4.94 -4.89
N ASN A 46 -2.70 4.39 -5.35
CA ASN A 46 -2.41 2.95 -5.25
C ASN A 46 -1.72 2.52 -3.94
N GLY A 47 -1.84 3.35 -2.90
CA GLY A 47 -1.22 3.12 -1.61
C GLY A 47 0.00 4.01 -1.33
N GLY A 48 0.35 4.14 -0.07
CA GLY A 48 1.38 5.05 0.39
C GLY A 48 1.40 5.22 1.90
N ILE A 49 1.73 6.43 2.34
CA ILE A 49 1.77 6.80 3.75
C ILE A 49 0.81 7.95 4.01
N VAL A 50 0.05 7.84 5.09
CA VAL A 50 -0.82 8.89 5.60
C VAL A 50 -0.21 9.45 6.87
N ILE A 51 0.15 10.73 6.87
CA ILE A 51 0.58 11.46 8.05
C ILE A 51 -0.65 12.06 8.71
N CYS A 52 -1.02 11.56 9.87
CA CYS A 52 -2.29 11.85 10.54
C CYS A 52 -2.08 12.44 11.93
N GLY A 53 -2.96 13.37 12.32
CA GLY A 53 -3.09 13.82 13.69
C GLY A 53 -3.92 12.86 14.56
N TYR A 54 -3.72 12.90 15.87
CA TYR A 54 -4.42 12.01 16.81
C TYR A 54 -5.95 12.12 16.74
N LYS A 55 -6.47 13.33 16.59
CA LYS A 55 -7.90 13.60 16.47
C LYS A 55 -8.16 14.56 15.31
N LEU A 56 -9.04 14.16 14.43
CA LEU A 56 -9.53 14.99 13.32
C LEU A 56 -10.90 15.55 13.65
N PRO A 57 -11.39 16.57 12.92
CA PRO A 57 -12.72 17.16 13.17
C PRO A 57 -13.86 16.16 13.02
N ASP A 58 -13.72 15.18 12.16
CA ASP A 58 -14.75 14.21 11.77
C ASP A 58 -14.55 12.82 12.37
N MET A 59 -13.33 12.41 12.72
CA MET A 59 -13.06 11.11 13.36
C MET A 59 -11.71 11.05 14.07
N PHE A 60 -11.50 9.98 14.83
CA PHE A 60 -10.20 9.67 15.42
C PHE A 60 -9.29 8.91 14.43
N PHE A 61 -7.99 8.91 14.73
CA PHE A 61 -7.01 8.19 13.90
C PHE A 61 -7.30 6.68 13.80
N THR A 62 -7.90 6.09 14.85
CA THR A 62 -8.30 4.67 14.86
C THR A 62 -9.34 4.38 13.80
N ASP A 63 -10.37 5.19 13.73
CA ASP A 63 -11.46 5.04 12.77
C ASP A 63 -10.94 5.25 11.34
N LEU A 64 -10.07 6.24 11.15
CA LEU A 64 -9.42 6.46 9.86
C LEU A 64 -8.57 5.25 9.47
N ASN A 65 -7.81 4.68 10.41
CA ASN A 65 -6.96 3.51 10.14
C ASN A 65 -7.77 2.28 9.71
N GLU A 66 -8.95 2.08 10.28
CA GLU A 66 -9.86 1.00 9.88
C GLU A 66 -10.49 1.22 8.50
N CYS A 67 -10.76 2.48 8.14
CA CYS A 67 -11.37 2.86 6.86
C CYS A 67 -10.36 3.02 5.72
N MET A 68 -9.06 3.04 5.99
CA MET A 68 -8.03 3.24 4.96
C MET A 68 -8.01 2.12 3.94
N PRO A 69 -7.82 2.44 2.64
CA PRO A 69 -7.61 1.42 1.61
C PRO A 69 -6.36 0.58 1.90
N SER A 70 -6.42 -0.71 1.53
CA SER A 70 -5.27 -1.61 1.64
C SER A 70 -4.07 -1.06 0.83
N GLY A 71 -2.90 -1.05 1.44
CA GLY A 71 -1.68 -0.49 0.81
C GLY A 71 -1.25 0.86 1.37
N PHE A 72 -2.07 1.50 2.21
CA PHE A 72 -1.66 2.66 2.99
C PHE A 72 -1.17 2.27 4.38
N GLN A 73 -0.21 3.02 4.90
CA GLN A 73 0.27 2.93 6.27
C GLN A 73 0.13 4.28 6.94
N MET A 74 -0.23 4.28 8.22
CA MET A 74 -0.40 5.50 9.00
C MET A 74 0.87 5.85 9.76
N LEU A 75 1.28 7.12 9.66
CA LEU A 75 2.26 7.77 10.52
C LEU A 75 1.51 8.79 11.38
N LEU A 76 1.40 8.51 12.66
CA LEU A 76 0.67 9.35 13.60
C LEU A 76 1.55 10.44 14.19
N ILE A 77 1.05 11.66 14.23
CA ILE A 77 1.63 12.77 15.00
C ILE A 77 0.77 12.96 16.25
N ALA A 78 1.36 12.70 17.41
CA ALA A 78 0.63 12.77 18.68
C ALA A 78 1.48 13.37 19.80
N SER A 79 0.82 13.89 20.82
CA SER A 79 1.51 14.29 22.06
C SER A 79 2.03 13.06 22.79
N SER A 80 3.04 13.22 23.65
CA SER A 80 3.58 12.14 24.47
C SER A 80 2.53 11.44 25.34
N ARG A 81 1.49 12.17 25.77
CA ARG A 81 0.35 11.61 26.53
C ARG A 81 -0.54 10.71 25.68
N ALA A 82 -0.68 11.02 24.40
CA ALA A 82 -1.51 10.24 23.49
C ALA A 82 -0.82 8.98 22.96
N LEU A 83 0.51 8.89 23.09
CA LEU A 83 1.26 7.71 22.63
C LEU A 83 0.89 6.42 23.36
N SER A 84 0.54 6.47 24.63
CA SER A 84 0.07 5.29 25.37
C SER A 84 -1.18 4.65 24.77
N ALA A 85 -2.01 5.43 24.08
CA ALA A 85 -3.18 4.90 23.37
C ALA A 85 -2.83 4.25 22.02
N VAL A 86 -1.60 4.46 21.52
CA VAL A 86 -1.12 3.93 20.25
C VAL A 86 -0.31 2.65 20.46
N GLU A 87 0.19 2.41 21.66
CA GLU A 87 0.93 1.19 22.00
C GLU A 87 0.08 -0.06 21.72
N GLY A 88 0.65 -1.00 20.98
CA GLY A 88 -0.02 -2.24 20.58
C GLY A 88 -0.85 -2.16 19.29
N THR A 89 -1.06 -1.00 18.69
CA THR A 89 -1.80 -0.85 17.43
C THR A 89 -0.97 -1.16 16.18
N GLY A 90 0.36 -1.22 16.32
CA GLY A 90 1.28 -1.37 15.19
C GLY A 90 1.41 -0.11 14.31
N ILE A 91 0.82 1.01 14.72
CA ILE A 91 0.91 2.29 14.04
C ILE A 91 2.20 2.99 14.46
N MET A 92 2.97 3.48 13.48
CA MET A 92 4.16 4.29 13.75
C MET A 92 3.73 5.69 14.20
N ALA A 93 4.35 6.20 15.25
CA ALA A 93 4.02 7.52 15.79
C ALA A 93 5.28 8.36 16.01
N VAL A 94 5.13 9.67 15.81
CA VAL A 94 6.13 10.69 16.11
C VAL A 94 5.56 11.66 17.13
N THR A 95 6.38 12.03 18.12
CA THR A 95 5.94 12.88 19.24
C THR A 95 5.98 14.36 18.93
N MET A 96 5.05 15.08 19.57
CA MET A 96 5.11 16.55 19.62
C MET A 96 5.97 16.99 20.85
N PRO A 97 6.83 18.01 20.73
CA PRO A 97 7.07 18.88 19.57
C PRO A 97 7.76 18.17 18.41
N LEU A 98 7.27 18.41 17.18
CA LEU A 98 7.70 17.67 15.99
C LEU A 98 9.16 17.95 15.63
N SER A 99 10.02 16.95 15.74
CA SER A 99 11.38 16.98 15.20
C SER A 99 11.36 16.64 13.72
N VAL A 100 11.88 17.56 12.89
CA VAL A 100 11.99 17.33 11.44
C VAL A 100 12.84 16.11 11.12
N TYR A 101 13.90 15.89 11.89
CA TYR A 101 14.78 14.74 11.73
C TYR A 101 14.05 13.42 12.03
N GLU A 102 13.30 13.38 13.13
CA GLU A 102 12.53 12.20 13.52
C GLU A 102 11.42 11.89 12.50
N LEU A 103 10.70 12.91 12.05
CA LEU A 103 9.66 12.76 11.02
C LEU A 103 10.23 12.18 9.74
N VAL A 104 11.33 12.73 9.24
CA VAL A 104 11.96 12.30 7.99
C VAL A 104 12.49 10.89 8.10
N ASN A 105 13.21 10.56 9.19
CA ASN A 105 13.73 9.20 9.39
C ASN A 105 12.61 8.16 9.47
N THR A 106 11.56 8.45 10.23
CA THR A 106 10.41 7.54 10.35
C THR A 106 9.71 7.36 9.00
N LEU A 107 9.53 8.45 8.26
CA LEU A 107 8.95 8.41 6.92
C LEU A 107 9.78 7.57 5.95
N GLU A 108 11.11 7.73 5.95
CA GLU A 108 12.02 6.93 5.13
C GLU A 108 11.95 5.43 5.46
N MET A 109 11.96 5.08 6.74
CA MET A 109 11.81 3.70 7.18
C MET A 109 10.50 3.08 6.70
N MET A 110 9.40 3.84 6.79
CA MET A 110 8.08 3.40 6.32
C MET A 110 8.04 3.24 4.80
N LEU A 111 8.61 4.17 4.04
CA LEU A 111 8.68 4.11 2.58
C LEU A 111 9.50 2.90 2.11
N GLN A 112 10.64 2.63 2.74
CA GLN A 112 11.46 1.46 2.44
C GLN A 112 10.72 0.15 2.78
N SER A 113 10.03 0.11 3.91
CA SER A 113 9.21 -1.04 4.31
C SER A 113 8.07 -1.29 3.32
N ALA A 114 7.36 -0.24 2.92
CA ALA A 114 6.29 -0.32 1.92
C ALA A 114 6.81 -0.81 0.56
N ALA A 115 7.97 -0.33 0.11
CA ALA A 115 8.60 -0.78 -1.12
C ALA A 115 8.99 -2.27 -1.07
N ARG A 116 9.53 -2.73 0.06
CA ARG A 116 9.86 -4.16 0.28
C ARG A 116 8.60 -5.03 0.26
N ARG A 117 7.51 -4.60 0.91
CA ARG A 117 6.23 -5.31 0.90
C ARG A 117 5.68 -5.45 -0.52
N ARG A 118 5.62 -4.37 -1.29
CA ARG A 118 5.16 -4.38 -2.70
C ARG A 118 6.00 -5.32 -3.57
N LYS A 119 7.34 -5.32 -3.39
CA LYS A 119 8.22 -6.25 -4.10
C LYS A 119 7.94 -7.70 -3.74
N LYS A 120 7.70 -7.97 -2.45
CA LYS A 120 7.38 -9.32 -1.94
C LYS A 120 6.00 -9.80 -2.41
N GLU A 121 5.01 -8.91 -2.48
CA GLU A 121 3.68 -9.23 -3.00
C GLU A 121 3.70 -9.52 -4.50
N ARG A 122 4.48 -8.76 -5.28
CA ARG A 122 4.67 -9.01 -6.72
C ARG A 122 5.43 -10.32 -6.99
N ALA A 123 6.31 -10.72 -6.09
CA ALA A 123 7.08 -11.98 -6.20
C ALA A 123 6.29 -13.21 -5.75
N LYS A 124 5.15 -13.04 -5.04
CA LYS A 124 4.27 -14.16 -4.71
C LYS A 124 3.62 -14.69 -5.98
N PRO A 125 3.69 -16.01 -6.25
CA PRO A 125 2.91 -16.58 -7.36
C PRO A 125 1.44 -16.22 -7.15
N LYS A 126 0.81 -15.71 -8.21
CA LYS A 126 -0.64 -15.45 -8.19
C LYS A 126 -1.33 -16.75 -7.79
N VAL A 127 -1.97 -16.76 -6.63
CA VAL A 127 -2.86 -17.86 -6.25
C VAL A 127 -4.01 -17.82 -7.26
N ARG A 128 -4.01 -18.82 -8.16
CA ARG A 128 -5.08 -18.97 -9.15
C ARG A 128 -6.39 -19.28 -8.43
N SER A 129 -7.48 -18.76 -8.95
CA SER A 129 -8.79 -19.15 -8.43
C SER A 129 -9.03 -20.65 -8.65
N THR A 130 -9.88 -21.25 -7.84
CA THR A 130 -10.22 -22.68 -7.97
C THR A 130 -10.73 -23.01 -9.38
N GLU A 131 -11.47 -22.09 -9.99
CA GLU A 131 -11.97 -22.19 -11.35
C GLU A 131 -10.87 -22.16 -12.41
N GLU A 132 -9.91 -21.25 -12.28
CA GLU A 132 -8.73 -21.18 -13.17
C GLU A 132 -7.88 -22.44 -13.07
N GLN A 133 -7.73 -22.99 -11.87
CA GLN A 133 -7.00 -24.25 -11.67
C GLN A 133 -7.71 -25.42 -12.34
N HIS A 134 -9.03 -25.51 -12.20
CA HIS A 134 -9.84 -26.54 -12.87
C HIS A 134 -9.74 -26.47 -14.39
N ILE A 135 -9.73 -25.29 -14.98
CA ILE A 135 -9.57 -25.10 -16.43
C ILE A 135 -8.20 -25.61 -16.88
N ILE A 136 -7.15 -25.29 -16.13
CA ILE A 136 -5.78 -25.73 -16.43
C ILE A 136 -5.66 -27.25 -16.33
N ASP A 137 -6.20 -27.85 -15.28
CA ASP A 137 -6.15 -29.29 -15.07
C ASP A 137 -6.92 -30.04 -16.16
N ARG A 138 -8.06 -29.52 -16.57
CA ARG A 138 -8.85 -30.07 -17.69
C ARG A 138 -8.10 -29.94 -19.03
N ALA A 139 -7.44 -28.81 -19.28
CA ALA A 139 -6.63 -28.63 -20.47
C ALA A 139 -5.44 -29.59 -20.50
N LYS A 140 -4.77 -29.80 -19.37
CA LYS A 140 -3.69 -30.79 -19.25
C LYS A 140 -4.18 -32.19 -19.55
N SER A 141 -5.30 -32.61 -18.96
CA SER A 141 -5.89 -33.94 -19.18
C SER A 141 -6.20 -34.18 -20.67
N LEU A 142 -6.76 -33.19 -21.37
CA LEU A 142 -7.02 -33.27 -22.81
C LEU A 142 -5.75 -33.41 -23.64
N LEU A 143 -4.66 -32.71 -23.29
CA LEU A 143 -3.38 -32.85 -23.98
C LEU A 143 -2.74 -34.22 -23.76
N ILE A 144 -2.86 -34.77 -22.56
CA ILE A 144 -2.37 -36.11 -22.21
C ILE A 144 -3.15 -37.18 -22.99
N GLU A 145 -4.49 -37.09 -22.99
CA GLU A 145 -5.35 -38.08 -23.66
C GLU A 145 -5.27 -38.04 -25.21
N ARG A 146 -5.26 -36.84 -25.78
CA ARG A 146 -5.31 -36.69 -27.24
C ARG A 146 -3.94 -36.74 -27.93
N ASN A 147 -2.92 -36.20 -27.28
CA ASN A 147 -1.59 -36.06 -27.86
C ASN A 147 -0.57 -37.02 -27.24
N HIS A 148 -1.00 -37.89 -26.33
CA HIS A 148 -0.14 -38.85 -25.62
C HIS A 148 1.08 -38.20 -24.95
N MET A 149 0.91 -36.96 -24.47
CA MET A 149 1.93 -36.22 -23.75
C MET A 149 2.04 -36.67 -22.30
N THR A 150 3.23 -36.59 -21.74
CA THR A 150 3.42 -36.68 -20.29
C THR A 150 2.92 -35.41 -19.61
N GLU A 151 2.67 -35.45 -18.30
CA GLU A 151 2.20 -34.26 -17.56
C GLU A 151 3.19 -33.10 -17.66
N SER A 152 4.48 -33.37 -17.62
CA SER A 152 5.54 -32.38 -17.77
C SER A 152 5.57 -31.74 -19.16
N GLU A 153 5.31 -32.52 -20.21
CA GLU A 153 5.24 -32.03 -21.59
C GLU A 153 3.98 -31.20 -21.83
N ALA A 154 2.84 -31.62 -21.31
CA ALA A 154 1.60 -30.86 -21.35
C ALA A 154 1.73 -29.51 -20.64
N HIS A 155 2.37 -29.49 -19.47
CA HIS A 155 2.65 -28.25 -18.74
C HIS A 155 3.55 -27.29 -19.51
N ARG A 156 4.65 -27.80 -20.08
CA ARG A 156 5.56 -27.00 -20.95
C ARG A 156 4.86 -26.45 -22.18
N TYR A 157 4.06 -27.27 -22.81
CA TYR A 157 3.28 -26.88 -23.99
C TYR A 157 2.33 -25.72 -23.67
N MET A 158 1.59 -25.83 -22.56
CA MET A 158 0.68 -24.76 -22.12
C MET A 158 1.43 -23.47 -21.77
N GLN A 159 2.59 -23.58 -21.10
CA GLN A 159 3.43 -22.41 -20.82
C GLN A 159 3.90 -21.72 -22.10
N LYS A 160 4.36 -22.49 -23.08
CA LYS A 160 4.82 -21.95 -24.38
C LYS A 160 3.67 -21.25 -25.11
N CYS A 161 2.50 -21.86 -25.21
CA CYS A 161 1.33 -21.25 -25.82
C CYS A 161 0.90 -19.97 -25.11
N SER A 162 0.96 -19.95 -23.78
CA SER A 162 0.65 -18.75 -22.98
C SER A 162 1.63 -17.61 -23.21
N MET A 163 2.93 -17.90 -23.36
CA MET A 163 3.95 -16.92 -23.70
C MET A 163 3.75 -16.37 -25.12
N ASP A 164 3.50 -17.24 -26.08
CA ASP A 164 3.27 -16.85 -27.48
C ASP A 164 2.02 -15.96 -27.62
N LEU A 165 0.95 -16.27 -26.92
CA LEU A 165 -0.26 -15.45 -26.88
C LEU A 165 -0.05 -14.10 -26.17
N SER A 166 0.78 -14.05 -25.13
CA SER A 166 1.12 -12.79 -24.45
C SER A 166 1.91 -11.85 -25.35
N LEU A 167 2.74 -12.39 -26.24
CA LEU A 167 3.48 -11.60 -27.23
C LEU A 167 2.58 -11.04 -28.35
N ILE A 168 1.47 -11.69 -28.64
CA ILE A 168 0.48 -11.23 -29.65
C ILE A 168 -0.35 -10.06 -29.14
N HIS A 169 -0.50 -9.90 -27.83
CA HIS A 169 -1.27 -8.83 -27.19
C HIS A 169 -0.43 -7.61 -26.79
N ILE A 170 0.84 -7.62 -27.06
CA ILE A 170 1.72 -6.48 -26.95
C ILE A 170 1.81 -5.76 -28.31
#